data_4282b717dc09da1a1a2f4cba91882f31
#
_entry.id   4282b717dc09da1a1a2f4cba91882f31
#
_cell.length_a   1.000
_cell.length_b   1.000
_cell.length_c   1.000
_cell.angle_alpha   90.00
_cell.angle_beta   90.00
_cell.angle_gamma   90.00
#
_symmetry.space_group_name_H-M   'P 1'
#
loop_
_entity.id
_entity.type
_entity.pdbx_description
1 polymer ?
#
loop_
_entity_poly.entity_id
_entity_poly.type
_entity_poly.pdbx_seq_one_letter_code
_entity_poly.pdbx_strand_id
1 'polypeptide(L)'
;GRRDDATAICLLVRALPDKEICHSCWPRSFHFNGYGDYRRFKVEVSRIIAEVTGLSHSLQEVAVNEAVANAMECRDGAPRQHHARLRFNRFGKWFIVRVRTSRLGFAGNALLRMLRAHPADMFSYGEDATMGRGIPIMLSLAHRMLYNSEGTEVLLAWKLPIAAPEEK
;
A
#
# COMPACT_ATOMS: atom_id res chain seq x y z
N GLY A 1 -24.39 8.16 -11.52
CA GLY A 1 -23.55 8.07 -10.36
C GLY A 1 -22.48 7.03 -10.60
N ARG A 2 -21.22 7.44 -10.74
CA ARG A 2 -20.09 6.51 -10.73
C ARG A 2 -20.00 5.95 -9.30
N ARG A 3 -20.41 4.70 -9.11
CA ARG A 3 -20.08 3.93 -7.91
C ARG A 3 -18.57 3.76 -7.90
N ASP A 4 -17.99 4.09 -6.78
CA ASP A 4 -16.56 4.10 -6.54
C ASP A 4 -15.98 2.70 -6.80
N ASP A 5 -15.19 2.54 -7.87
CA ASP A 5 -14.53 1.27 -8.22
C ASP A 5 -13.67 0.71 -7.06
N ALA A 6 -13.25 1.59 -6.15
CA ALA A 6 -12.53 1.26 -4.95
C ALA A 6 -13.37 0.43 -3.96
N THR A 7 -14.68 0.69 -3.87
CA THR A 7 -15.61 -0.09 -3.05
C THR A 7 -15.78 -1.49 -3.61
N ALA A 8 -15.78 -1.63 -4.93
CA ALA A 8 -15.89 -2.93 -5.60
C ALA A 8 -14.65 -3.83 -5.32
N ILE A 9 -13.43 -3.27 -5.29
CA ILE A 9 -12.22 -4.02 -4.95
C ILE A 9 -12.25 -4.50 -3.49
N CYS A 10 -12.67 -3.66 -2.57
CA CYS A 10 -12.80 -4.04 -1.16
C CYS A 10 -13.87 -5.13 -0.94
N LEU A 11 -14.99 -5.06 -1.64
CA LEU A 11 -16.04 -6.07 -1.57
C LEU A 11 -15.61 -7.39 -2.19
N LEU A 12 -14.88 -7.36 -3.32
CA LEU A 12 -14.35 -8.57 -3.95
C LEU A 12 -13.36 -9.31 -3.04
N VAL A 13 -12.46 -8.59 -2.38
CA VAL A 13 -11.49 -9.17 -1.44
C VAL A 13 -12.18 -9.77 -0.20
N ARG A 14 -13.34 -9.25 0.21
CA ARG A 14 -14.12 -9.78 1.34
C ARG A 14 -15.03 -10.95 0.97
N ALA A 15 -15.52 -11.00 -0.26
CA ALA A 15 -16.51 -11.98 -0.70
C ALA A 15 -15.91 -13.29 -1.20
N LEU A 16 -14.59 -13.36 -1.40
CA LEU A 16 -13.96 -14.59 -1.90
C LEU A 16 -13.65 -15.53 -0.74
N PRO A 17 -14.18 -16.76 -0.79
CA PRO A 17 -13.80 -17.78 0.17
C PRO A 17 -12.30 -18.08 0.05
N ASP A 18 -11.65 -18.31 1.21
CA ASP A 18 -10.20 -18.60 1.31
C ASP A 18 -9.70 -19.75 0.42
N LYS A 19 -10.61 -20.51 -0.19
CA LYS A 19 -10.31 -21.69 -1.02
C LYS A 19 -9.91 -21.38 -2.47
N GLU A 20 -10.16 -20.18 -2.98
CA GLU A 20 -9.78 -19.80 -4.36
C GLU A 20 -8.54 -18.92 -4.45
N ILE A 21 -7.90 -18.63 -3.32
CA ILE A 21 -6.60 -17.98 -3.29
C ILE A 21 -5.60 -19.02 -3.77
N CYS A 22 -5.13 -18.83 -5.02
CA CYS A 22 -4.10 -19.61 -5.68
C CYS A 22 -3.08 -20.19 -4.69
N HIS A 23 -2.87 -21.52 -4.76
CA HIS A 23 -2.07 -22.33 -3.84
C HIS A 23 -0.58 -21.97 -3.73
N SER A 24 -0.10 -20.91 -4.31
CA SER A 24 1.27 -20.42 -4.17
C SER A 24 1.38 -19.41 -3.05
N CYS A 25 1.74 -19.84 -1.84
CA CYS A 25 2.35 -19.05 -0.76
C CYS A 25 1.73 -17.66 -0.40
N TRP A 26 0.53 -17.32 -0.81
CA TRP A 26 -0.16 -16.07 -0.50
C TRP A 26 -1.29 -16.31 0.52
N PRO A 27 -1.51 -15.38 1.44
CA PRO A 27 -0.87 -14.08 1.66
C PRO A 27 0.47 -14.18 2.39
N ARG A 28 1.42 -13.26 2.09
CA ARG A 28 2.64 -13.06 2.89
C ARG A 28 2.44 -11.88 3.82
N SER A 29 2.84 -12.00 5.08
CA SER A 29 2.66 -10.96 6.10
C SER A 29 3.91 -10.77 6.92
N PHE A 30 4.21 -9.49 7.22
CA PHE A 30 5.29 -9.06 8.09
C PHE A 30 4.73 -8.20 9.20
N HIS A 31 5.30 -8.33 10.40
CA HIS A 31 4.99 -7.51 11.55
C HIS A 31 6.27 -6.79 11.98
N PHE A 32 6.17 -5.51 12.25
CA PHE A 32 7.30 -4.66 12.62
C PHE A 32 7.02 -3.94 13.93
N ASN A 33 8.02 -3.89 14.79
CA ASN A 33 8.03 -3.14 16.04
C ASN A 33 8.93 -1.92 15.90
N GLY A 34 8.67 -1.10 14.88
CA GLY A 34 9.48 0.07 14.55
C GLY A 34 10.21 -0.07 13.22
N TYR A 35 10.77 1.06 12.76
CA TYR A 35 11.41 1.13 11.44
C TYR A 35 12.70 0.30 11.35
N GLY A 36 13.38 0.07 12.49
CA GLY A 36 14.55 -0.80 12.55
C GLY A 36 14.24 -2.24 12.15
N ASP A 37 13.07 -2.76 12.56
CA ASP A 37 12.64 -4.11 12.16
C ASP A 37 12.34 -4.17 10.66
N TYR A 38 11.70 -3.14 10.10
CA TYR A 38 11.44 -3.07 8.66
C TYR A 38 12.73 -3.18 7.84
N ARG A 39 13.80 -2.52 8.26
CA ARG A 39 15.11 -2.60 7.57
C ARG A 39 15.60 -4.02 7.43
N ARG A 40 15.36 -4.89 8.42
CA ARG A 40 15.77 -6.31 8.39
C ARG A 40 14.99 -7.09 7.32
N PHE A 41 13.72 -6.76 7.12
CA PHE A 41 12.87 -7.43 6.15
C PHE A 41 12.86 -6.78 4.77
N LYS A 42 13.52 -5.63 4.60
CA LYS A 42 13.48 -4.87 3.34
C LYS A 42 13.89 -5.69 2.13
N VAL A 43 14.94 -6.50 2.24
CA VAL A 43 15.41 -7.37 1.16
C VAL A 43 14.33 -8.38 0.76
N GLU A 44 13.67 -9.00 1.73
CA GLU A 44 12.59 -9.96 1.48
C GLU A 44 11.35 -9.28 0.88
N VAL A 45 11.01 -8.09 1.36
CA VAL A 45 9.93 -7.27 0.79
C VAL A 45 10.21 -6.93 -0.67
N SER A 46 11.43 -6.46 -0.99
CA SER A 46 11.85 -6.16 -2.37
C SER A 46 11.81 -7.41 -3.25
N ARG A 47 12.25 -8.57 -2.72
CA ARG A 47 12.22 -9.85 -3.43
C ARG A 47 10.77 -10.26 -3.79
N ILE A 48 9.84 -10.13 -2.84
CA ILE A 48 8.43 -10.43 -3.08
C ILE A 48 7.84 -9.52 -4.17
N ILE A 49 8.15 -8.23 -4.13
CA ILE A 49 7.67 -7.28 -5.12
C ILE A 49 8.25 -7.62 -6.50
N ALA A 50 9.56 -7.90 -6.57
CA ALA A 50 10.22 -8.28 -7.82
C ALA A 50 9.65 -9.60 -8.40
N GLU A 51 9.40 -10.60 -7.55
CA GLU A 51 8.78 -11.88 -7.95
C GLU A 51 7.40 -11.67 -8.62
N VAL A 52 6.61 -10.71 -8.10
CA VAL A 52 5.25 -10.45 -8.61
C VAL A 52 5.25 -9.53 -9.82
N THR A 53 6.14 -8.54 -9.86
CA THR A 53 6.16 -7.50 -10.90
C THR A 53 7.08 -7.85 -12.06
N GLY A 54 7.99 -8.79 -11.87
CA GLY A 54 9.08 -9.10 -12.80
C GLY A 54 10.18 -8.03 -12.85
N LEU A 55 10.15 -7.04 -11.95
CA LEU A 55 11.04 -5.88 -11.95
C LEU A 55 11.73 -5.73 -10.59
N SER A 56 13.06 -5.65 -10.57
CA SER A 56 13.82 -5.16 -9.42
C SER A 56 13.73 -3.64 -9.35
N HIS A 57 13.71 -3.09 -8.13
CA HIS A 57 13.63 -1.64 -7.89
C HIS A 57 12.45 -0.96 -8.60
N SER A 58 11.27 -1.54 -8.46
CA SER A 58 10.07 -1.08 -9.12
C SER A 58 9.43 0.12 -8.41
N LEU A 59 8.59 0.88 -9.14
CA LEU A 59 7.79 1.96 -8.57
C LEU A 59 6.84 1.45 -7.46
N GLN A 60 6.43 0.18 -7.52
CA GLN A 60 5.68 -0.48 -6.48
C GLN A 60 6.45 -0.57 -5.17
N GLU A 61 7.76 -0.84 -5.24
CA GLU A 61 8.64 -0.86 -4.06
C GLU A 61 8.73 0.52 -3.41
N VAL A 62 8.84 1.59 -4.21
CA VAL A 62 8.83 2.97 -3.71
C VAL A 62 7.54 3.25 -2.94
N ALA A 63 6.38 2.95 -3.54
CA ALA A 63 5.09 3.16 -2.89
C ALA A 63 4.92 2.35 -1.60
N VAL A 64 5.41 1.10 -1.55
CA VAL A 64 5.37 0.26 -0.35
C VAL A 64 6.28 0.82 0.74
N ASN A 65 7.49 1.28 0.39
CA ASN A 65 8.41 1.91 1.34
C ASN A 65 7.78 3.17 1.96
N GLU A 66 7.12 4.02 1.15
CA GLU A 66 6.40 5.20 1.64
C GLU A 66 5.24 4.82 2.57
N ALA A 67 4.48 3.79 2.21
CA ALA A 67 3.38 3.31 3.06
C ALA A 67 3.88 2.83 4.44
N VAL A 68 4.99 2.10 4.46
CA VAL A 68 5.61 1.62 5.71
C VAL A 68 6.22 2.78 6.49
N ALA A 69 6.91 3.71 5.83
CA ALA A 69 7.45 4.90 6.47
C ALA A 69 6.34 5.72 7.16
N ASN A 70 5.24 6.00 6.45
CA ASN A 70 4.08 6.71 7.01
C ASN A 70 3.44 5.97 8.19
N ALA A 71 3.39 4.63 8.15
CA ALA A 71 2.86 3.82 9.24
C ALA A 71 3.74 3.83 10.49
N MET A 72 5.05 4.08 10.32
CA MET A 72 6.07 4.04 11.37
C MET A 72 6.52 5.43 11.85
N GLU A 73 6.17 6.50 11.13
CA GLU A 73 6.60 7.85 11.44
C GLU A 73 6.05 8.31 12.78
N CYS A 74 6.93 8.69 13.71
CA CYS A 74 6.56 9.27 15.00
C CYS A 74 6.45 10.79 14.85
N ARG A 75 5.22 11.33 14.76
CA ARG A 75 5.01 12.77 14.71
C ARG A 75 5.11 13.46 16.08
N ASP A 76 4.93 12.71 17.17
CA ASP A 76 4.72 13.29 18.50
C ASP A 76 5.96 13.22 19.41
N GLY A 77 7.15 12.95 18.85
CA GLY A 77 8.41 12.91 19.61
C GLY A 77 8.49 11.84 20.73
N ALA A 78 7.43 11.10 20.96
CA ALA A 78 7.40 10.06 21.97
C ALA A 78 7.91 8.74 21.39
N PRO A 79 8.85 8.04 22.06
CA PRO A 79 9.32 6.72 21.63
C PRO A 79 8.29 5.63 21.94
N ARG A 80 7.08 5.77 21.38
CA ARG A 80 6.09 4.70 21.45
C ARG A 80 6.48 3.65 20.42
N GLN A 81 6.56 2.40 20.85
CA GLN A 81 6.71 1.27 19.95
C GLN A 81 5.45 1.19 19.07
N HIS A 82 5.56 1.71 17.85
CA HIS A 82 4.49 1.57 16.88
C HIS A 82 4.64 0.24 16.15
N HIS A 83 3.55 -0.51 16.14
CA HIS A 83 3.49 -1.74 15.38
C HIS A 83 2.88 -1.45 14.02
N ALA A 84 3.46 -2.02 12.99
CA ALA A 84 2.84 -2.06 11.67
C ALA A 84 2.78 -3.49 11.14
N ARG A 85 1.77 -3.73 10.33
CA ARG A 85 1.59 -4.98 9.61
C ARG A 85 1.56 -4.69 8.12
N LEU A 86 2.46 -5.31 7.39
CA LEU A 86 2.52 -5.31 5.94
C LEU A 86 2.00 -6.65 5.43
N ARG A 87 1.02 -6.63 4.54
CA ARG A 87 0.43 -7.83 3.95
C ARG A 87 0.38 -7.71 2.44
N PHE A 88 0.89 -8.73 1.77
CA PHE A 88 0.84 -8.89 0.34
C PHE A 88 -0.22 -9.92 -0.04
N ASN A 89 -0.99 -9.62 -1.09
CA ASN A 89 -1.94 -10.53 -1.69
C ASN A 89 -1.81 -10.44 -3.22
N ARG A 90 -2.02 -11.56 -3.89
CA ARG A 90 -2.20 -11.62 -5.33
C ARG A 90 -3.57 -12.19 -5.62
N PHE A 91 -4.34 -11.50 -6.44
CA PHE A 91 -5.66 -11.90 -6.81
C PHE A 91 -5.85 -11.70 -8.32
N GLY A 92 -5.81 -12.79 -9.07
CA GLY A 92 -5.80 -12.76 -10.54
C GLY A 92 -4.70 -11.81 -11.05
N LYS A 93 -5.13 -10.78 -11.77
CA LYS A 93 -4.25 -9.74 -12.31
C LYS A 93 -3.93 -8.60 -11.32
N TRP A 94 -4.39 -8.69 -10.08
CA TRP A 94 -4.16 -7.65 -9.08
C TRP A 94 -3.09 -8.07 -8.09
N PHE A 95 -2.11 -7.21 -7.88
CA PHE A 95 -1.20 -7.22 -6.75
C PHE A 95 -1.67 -6.20 -5.74
N ILE A 96 -1.95 -6.64 -4.52
CA ILE A 96 -2.55 -5.83 -3.46
C ILE A 96 -1.63 -5.84 -2.26
N VAL A 97 -1.29 -4.65 -1.78
CA VAL A 97 -0.49 -4.44 -0.57
C VAL A 97 -1.31 -3.67 0.45
N ARG A 98 -1.30 -4.15 1.68
CA ARG A 98 -1.99 -3.50 2.80
C ARG A 98 -0.97 -3.21 3.89
N VAL A 99 -0.95 -1.97 4.36
CA VAL A 99 -0.12 -1.54 5.49
C VAL A 99 -1.03 -1.00 6.57
N ARG A 100 -1.04 -1.68 7.71
CA ARG A 100 -1.81 -1.29 8.89
C ARG A 100 -0.87 -0.82 9.98
N THR A 101 -1.23 0.28 10.65
CA THR A 101 -0.52 0.82 11.82
C THR A 101 -1.35 0.65 13.08
N SER A 102 -0.69 0.56 14.23
CA SER A 102 -1.32 0.64 15.56
C SER A 102 -1.58 2.08 16.01
N ARG A 103 -1.21 3.07 15.20
CA ARG A 103 -1.40 4.48 15.50
C ARG A 103 -2.85 4.91 15.33
N LEU A 104 -3.16 6.09 15.87
CA LEU A 104 -4.42 6.76 15.57
C LEU A 104 -4.53 7.02 14.07
N GLY A 105 -5.67 6.72 13.52
CA GLY A 105 -5.96 6.97 12.11
C GLY A 105 -6.30 8.43 11.82
N PHE A 106 -6.59 8.70 10.58
CA PHE A 106 -6.97 10.02 10.08
C PHE A 106 -8.00 9.90 8.95
N ALA A 107 -8.57 11.01 8.52
CA ALA A 107 -9.56 11.03 7.44
C ALA A 107 -8.91 10.79 6.06
N GLY A 108 -8.23 9.63 5.89
CA GLY A 108 -7.40 9.32 4.73
C GLY A 108 -8.13 9.40 3.41
N ASN A 109 -9.36 8.84 3.32
CA ASN A 109 -10.13 8.90 2.08
C ASN A 109 -10.63 10.32 1.73
N ALA A 110 -10.84 11.19 2.72
CA ALA A 110 -11.14 12.60 2.46
C ALA A 110 -9.92 13.30 1.85
N LEU A 111 -8.72 13.08 2.41
CA LEU A 111 -7.47 13.58 1.86
C LEU A 111 -7.24 13.07 0.42
N LEU A 112 -7.46 11.79 0.15
CA LEU A 112 -7.32 11.25 -1.22
C LEU A 112 -8.28 11.91 -2.21
N ARG A 113 -9.52 12.20 -1.81
CA ARG A 113 -10.47 12.93 -2.66
C ARG A 113 -9.97 14.34 -2.98
N MET A 114 -9.46 15.05 -1.98
CA MET A 114 -8.90 16.39 -2.14
C MET A 114 -7.71 16.38 -3.11
N LEU A 115 -6.74 15.48 -2.91
CA LEU A 115 -5.57 15.37 -3.78
C LEU A 115 -5.93 15.00 -5.23
N ARG A 116 -6.93 14.16 -5.44
CA ARG A 116 -7.42 13.82 -6.80
C ARG A 116 -8.17 14.97 -7.46
N ALA A 117 -8.84 15.81 -6.69
CA ALA A 117 -9.53 17.00 -7.22
C ALA A 117 -8.54 18.10 -7.63
N HIS A 118 -7.38 18.16 -7.00
CA HIS A 118 -6.37 19.19 -7.22
C HIS A 118 -4.98 18.57 -7.48
N PRO A 119 -4.79 17.87 -8.62
CA PRO A 119 -3.52 17.17 -8.90
C PRO A 119 -2.33 18.11 -9.08
N ALA A 120 -2.55 19.35 -9.52
CA ALA A 120 -1.48 20.35 -9.64
C ALA A 120 -0.87 20.71 -8.28
N ASP A 121 -1.69 20.68 -7.21
CA ASP A 121 -1.26 21.04 -5.87
C ASP A 121 -0.72 19.84 -5.07
N MET A 122 -0.73 18.65 -5.68
CA MET A 122 -0.39 17.40 -4.99
C MET A 122 0.99 17.43 -4.33
N PHE A 123 1.95 18.15 -4.92
CA PHE A 123 3.32 18.29 -4.42
C PHE A 123 3.65 19.70 -3.91
N SER A 124 2.70 20.65 -3.94
CA SER A 124 2.89 22.04 -3.56
C SER A 124 2.69 22.30 -2.06
N TYR A 125 2.24 21.32 -1.30
CA TYR A 125 1.99 21.47 0.12
C TYR A 125 3.29 21.56 0.92
N GLY A 126 3.73 22.80 1.17
CA GLY A 126 4.65 23.21 2.22
C GLY A 126 6.13 23.25 1.83
N GLU A 127 6.72 24.43 1.95
CA GLU A 127 8.17 24.62 1.94
C GLU A 127 8.86 23.94 3.14
N ASP A 128 8.12 23.64 4.20
CA ASP A 128 8.57 22.86 5.37
C ASP A 128 8.39 21.34 5.21
N ALA A 129 8.18 20.85 4.02
CA ALA A 129 7.61 19.54 3.74
C ALA A 129 8.63 18.43 3.58
N THR A 130 9.34 18.11 4.61
CA THR A 130 9.77 16.71 4.84
C THR A 130 8.58 15.82 5.21
N MET A 131 7.47 16.40 5.65
CA MET A 131 6.22 15.71 6.02
C MET A 131 5.15 15.93 4.96
N GLY A 132 4.64 14.83 4.39
CA GLY A 132 3.46 14.88 3.53
C GLY A 132 3.63 14.39 2.11
N ARG A 133 4.86 14.16 1.61
CA ARG A 133 5.09 13.68 0.24
C ARG A 133 4.74 12.20 0.02
N GLY A 134 4.77 11.40 1.05
CA GLY A 134 4.52 9.95 0.96
C GLY A 134 3.14 9.62 0.40
N ILE A 135 2.09 10.31 0.84
CA ILE A 135 0.73 10.07 0.33
C ILE A 135 0.58 10.46 -1.15
N PRO A 136 1.02 11.65 -1.60
CA PRO A 136 1.10 11.98 -3.02
C PRO A 136 1.89 10.97 -3.86
N ILE A 137 3.07 10.54 -3.39
CA ILE A 137 3.89 9.54 -4.07
C ILE A 137 3.13 8.23 -4.23
N MET A 138 2.57 7.68 -3.16
CA MET A 138 1.77 6.45 -3.21
C MET A 138 0.57 6.58 -4.16
N LEU A 139 -0.12 7.74 -4.11
CA LEU A 139 -1.29 7.99 -4.95
C LEU A 139 -0.93 8.08 -6.43
N SER A 140 0.24 8.64 -6.78
CA SER A 140 0.71 8.74 -8.16
C SER A 140 1.21 7.40 -8.72
N LEU A 141 1.73 6.51 -7.86
CA LEU A 141 2.33 5.25 -8.26
C LEU A 141 1.38 4.05 -8.24
N ALA A 142 0.30 4.10 -7.47
CA ALA A 142 -0.67 3.01 -7.37
C ALA A 142 -1.83 3.19 -8.36
N HIS A 143 -2.28 2.10 -9.00
CA HIS A 143 -3.49 2.12 -9.81
C HIS A 143 -4.74 2.41 -8.96
N ARG A 144 -4.75 1.92 -7.71
CA ARG A 144 -5.80 2.20 -6.72
C ARG A 144 -5.14 2.38 -5.36
N MET A 145 -5.60 3.38 -4.64
CA MET A 145 -5.21 3.65 -3.26
C MET A 145 -6.44 4.06 -2.46
N LEU A 146 -6.61 3.46 -1.29
CA LEU A 146 -7.67 3.81 -0.33
C LEU A 146 -7.23 3.51 1.10
N TYR A 147 -7.91 4.16 2.04
CA TYR A 147 -7.80 3.89 3.46
C TYR A 147 -9.05 3.16 3.95
N ASN A 148 -8.91 2.40 5.05
CA ASN A 148 -10.07 1.94 5.80
C ASN A 148 -10.82 3.13 6.43
N SER A 149 -12.02 2.90 6.96
CA SER A 149 -12.86 3.94 7.59
C SER A 149 -12.15 4.68 8.73
N GLU A 150 -11.28 3.98 9.44
CA GLU A 150 -10.54 4.51 10.58
C GLU A 150 -9.26 5.26 10.18
N GLY A 151 -8.81 5.16 8.93
CA GLY A 151 -7.55 5.73 8.45
C GLY A 151 -6.30 5.07 9.05
N THR A 152 -6.43 3.88 9.62
CA THR A 152 -5.34 3.11 10.23
C THR A 152 -4.71 2.09 9.28
N GLU A 153 -5.30 1.86 8.12
CA GLU A 153 -4.81 0.93 7.11
C GLU A 153 -4.91 1.54 5.72
N VAL A 154 -3.81 1.51 4.98
CA VAL A 154 -3.78 1.85 3.56
C VAL A 154 -3.75 0.58 2.72
N LEU A 155 -4.53 0.57 1.64
CA LEU A 155 -4.51 -0.41 0.58
C LEU A 155 -3.96 0.22 -0.69
N LEU A 156 -2.92 -0.40 -1.25
CA LEU A 156 -2.36 -0.09 -2.56
C LEU A 156 -2.61 -1.26 -3.49
N ALA A 157 -3.04 -1.00 -4.72
CA ALA A 157 -3.29 -2.05 -5.69
C ALA A 157 -2.74 -1.69 -7.07
N TRP A 158 -2.12 -2.69 -7.71
CA TRP A 158 -1.57 -2.60 -9.06
C TRP A 158 -2.16 -3.70 -9.93
N LYS A 159 -2.52 -3.32 -11.15
CA LYS A 159 -2.90 -4.27 -12.19
C LYS A 159 -1.62 -4.79 -12.84
N LEU A 160 -1.36 -6.07 -12.69
CA LEU A 160 -0.21 -6.72 -13.31
C LEU A 160 -0.45 -6.90 -14.81
N PRO A 161 0.62 -6.88 -15.64
CA PRO A 161 0.53 -7.33 -17.00
C PRO A 161 -0.03 -8.76 -17.06
N ILE A 162 -0.88 -9.04 -18.04
CA ILE A 162 -1.28 -10.42 -18.34
C ILE A 162 -0.02 -11.08 -18.89
N ALA A 163 0.48 -12.12 -18.24
CA ALA A 163 1.53 -12.93 -18.82
C ALA A 163 1.05 -13.37 -20.23
N ALA A 164 1.85 -13.08 -21.25
CA ALA A 164 1.58 -13.63 -22.57
C ALA A 164 1.44 -15.14 -22.43
N PRO A 165 0.46 -15.81 -23.11
CA PRO A 165 0.39 -17.25 -23.11
C PRO A 165 1.75 -17.76 -23.61
N GLU A 166 2.37 -18.67 -22.85
CA GLU A 166 3.55 -19.38 -23.30
C GLU A 166 3.16 -20.08 -24.59
N GLU A 167 3.69 -19.64 -25.71
CA GLU A 167 3.59 -20.37 -26.99
C GLU A 167 4.25 -21.73 -26.76
N LYS A 168 3.42 -22.77 -26.75
CA LYS A 168 3.84 -24.16 -26.67
C LYS A 168 4.19 -24.65 -28.05
#